data_95852ebf0460b584da285b4f1efc0ec4
#
_entry.id   95852ebf0460b584da285b4f1efc0ec4
#
_cell.length_a   1.000
_cell.length_b   1.000
_cell.length_c   1.000
_cell.angle_alpha   90.00
_cell.angle_beta   90.00
_cell.angle_gamma   90.00
#
_symmetry.space_group_name_H-M   'P 1'
#
loop_
_entity.id
_entity.type
_entity.pdbx_description
1 polymer ?
#
loop_
_entity_poly.entity_id
_entity_poly.type
_entity_poly.pdbx_seq_one_letter_code
_entity_poly.pdbx_strand_id
1 'polypeptide(L)'
;MIPDLPRDPIASAALELARSTESKSVFNHSVRSYLWAVLLAEHENATGEADYDPVLLFAATVMHDLGVGSRARGQQRFEVEGADLAAELLIAHGVSTSDVDRVWEAIAIHTSAGIAERRGLLAYLTREGVGIDFGRQAKVVLNHQEAIHAHYPRLAMVRSLVDAIVEHAGRSDAAAPRYSIPGELLHERRQHGVTRMEQAAAQSPWAD
;
A
#
# COMPACT_ATOMS: atom_id res chain seq x y z
N MET A 1 1.80 9.31 20.40
CA MET A 1 0.89 8.13 20.54
C MET A 1 0.73 7.54 19.13
N ILE A 2 0.63 6.22 18.98
CA ILE A 2 0.38 5.59 17.69
C ILE A 2 -1.14 5.47 17.52
N PRO A 3 -1.72 5.77 16.35
CA PRO A 3 -3.15 5.54 16.10
C PRO A 3 -3.52 4.07 16.35
N ASP A 4 -4.72 3.82 16.89
CA ASP A 4 -5.23 2.48 17.06
C ASP A 4 -5.62 1.86 15.71
N LEU A 5 -5.42 0.55 15.57
CA LEU A 5 -5.96 -0.19 14.44
C LEU A 5 -7.46 -0.46 14.66
N PRO A 6 -8.31 -0.41 13.62
CA PRO A 6 -9.71 -0.76 13.75
C PRO A 6 -9.90 -2.21 14.25
N ARG A 7 -10.90 -2.41 15.12
CA ARG A 7 -11.22 -3.73 15.68
C ARG A 7 -12.45 -4.38 15.03
N ASP A 8 -12.84 -3.86 13.88
CA ASP A 8 -13.93 -4.38 13.07
C ASP A 8 -13.58 -5.77 12.50
N PRO A 9 -14.57 -6.67 12.31
CA PRO A 9 -14.34 -7.98 11.70
C PRO A 9 -13.67 -7.91 10.32
N ILE A 10 -14.04 -6.92 9.49
CA ILE A 10 -13.43 -6.70 8.16
C ILE A 10 -11.95 -6.32 8.31
N ALA A 11 -11.65 -5.37 9.22
CA ALA A 11 -10.27 -4.97 9.49
C ALA A 11 -9.42 -6.14 10.01
N SER A 12 -10.00 -6.98 10.87
CA SER A 12 -9.32 -8.18 11.38
C SER A 12 -9.02 -9.19 10.27
N ALA A 13 -9.96 -9.40 9.36
CA ALA A 13 -9.82 -10.30 8.23
C ALA A 13 -8.78 -9.78 7.20
N ALA A 14 -8.80 -8.47 6.91
CA ALA A 14 -7.82 -7.81 6.04
C ALA A 14 -6.40 -7.93 6.61
N LEU A 15 -6.25 -7.68 7.92
CA LEU A 15 -4.96 -7.79 8.60
C LEU A 15 -4.41 -9.23 8.54
N GLU A 16 -5.25 -10.23 8.75
CA GLU A 16 -4.85 -11.63 8.71
C GLU A 16 -4.50 -12.09 7.29
N LEU A 17 -5.27 -11.65 6.29
CA LEU A 17 -4.96 -11.94 4.89
C LEU A 17 -3.58 -11.36 4.50
N ALA A 18 -3.32 -10.09 4.79
CA ALA A 18 -2.02 -9.48 4.50
C ALA A 18 -0.90 -10.20 5.27
N ARG A 19 -1.08 -10.47 6.56
CA ARG A 19 -0.09 -11.16 7.41
C ARG A 19 0.28 -12.55 6.88
N SER A 20 -0.69 -13.29 6.37
CA SER A 20 -0.50 -14.66 5.91
C SER A 20 0.06 -14.76 4.49
N THR A 21 -0.01 -13.67 3.70
CA THR A 21 0.36 -13.68 2.28
C THR A 21 1.59 -12.85 1.95
N GLU A 22 1.84 -11.78 2.66
CA GLU A 22 2.95 -10.87 2.44
C GLU A 22 4.19 -11.26 3.25
N SER A 23 5.38 -10.85 2.78
CA SER A 23 6.57 -10.91 3.60
C SER A 23 6.42 -9.99 4.82
N LYS A 24 7.13 -10.28 5.93
CA LYS A 24 7.05 -9.43 7.12
C LYS A 24 7.39 -7.96 6.85
N SER A 25 8.30 -7.70 5.94
CA SER A 25 8.70 -6.34 5.54
C SER A 25 7.55 -5.61 4.84
N VAL A 26 6.91 -6.27 3.84
CA VAL A 26 5.76 -5.73 3.10
C VAL A 26 4.55 -5.57 4.01
N PHE A 27 4.23 -6.58 4.82
CA PHE A 27 3.16 -6.48 5.82
C PHE A 27 3.35 -5.29 6.77
N ASN A 28 4.57 -5.09 7.29
CA ASN A 28 4.84 -3.94 8.13
C ASN A 28 4.67 -2.61 7.37
N HIS A 29 5.06 -2.56 6.09
CA HIS A 29 4.82 -1.42 5.21
C HIS A 29 3.33 -1.13 5.07
N SER A 30 2.53 -2.15 4.78
CA SER A 30 1.09 -2.04 4.61
C SER A 30 0.41 -1.48 5.87
N VAL A 31 0.79 -1.96 7.06
CA VAL A 31 0.26 -1.42 8.33
C VAL A 31 0.75 0.01 8.59
N ARG A 32 2.03 0.31 8.33
CA ARG A 32 2.54 1.69 8.49
C ARG A 32 1.84 2.65 7.54
N SER A 33 1.54 2.23 6.31
CA SER A 33 0.80 3.04 5.34
C SER A 33 -0.57 3.48 5.88
N TYR A 34 -1.27 2.59 6.59
CA TYR A 34 -2.49 2.97 7.30
C TYR A 34 -2.23 4.02 8.39
N LEU A 35 -1.26 3.77 9.26
CA LEU A 35 -0.95 4.69 10.37
C LEU A 35 -0.56 6.08 9.86
N TRP A 36 0.20 6.13 8.78
CA TRP A 36 0.55 7.40 8.11
C TRP A 36 -0.67 8.09 7.49
N ALA A 37 -1.57 7.32 6.86
CA ALA A 37 -2.79 7.85 6.28
C ALA A 37 -3.73 8.47 7.34
N VAL A 38 -3.85 7.82 8.50
CA VAL A 38 -4.63 8.37 9.64
C VAL A 38 -4.02 9.68 10.13
N LEU A 39 -2.71 9.72 10.37
CA LEU A 39 -2.03 10.94 10.84
C LEU A 39 -2.11 12.08 9.82
N LEU A 40 -2.07 11.77 8.53
CA LEU A 40 -2.29 12.75 7.48
C LEU A 40 -3.74 13.26 7.51
N ALA A 41 -4.72 12.37 7.61
CA ALA A 41 -6.14 12.75 7.69
C ALA A 41 -6.42 13.65 8.92
N GLU A 42 -5.81 13.35 10.07
CA GLU A 42 -5.88 14.21 11.26
C GLU A 42 -5.25 15.58 11.01
N HIS A 43 -4.07 15.62 10.39
CA HIS A 43 -3.36 16.87 10.07
C HIS A 43 -4.17 17.77 9.12
N GLU A 44 -4.86 17.17 8.15
CA GLU A 44 -5.68 17.88 7.17
C GLU A 44 -7.12 18.14 7.63
N ASN A 45 -7.48 17.71 8.84
CA ASN A 45 -8.85 17.75 9.40
C ASN A 45 -9.87 16.97 8.56
N ALA A 46 -9.44 15.97 7.84
CA ALA A 46 -10.29 15.15 6.96
C ALA A 46 -11.08 14.05 7.71
N THR A 47 -10.74 13.74 8.96
CA THR A 47 -11.41 12.71 9.77
C THR A 47 -12.89 13.00 10.06
N GLY A 48 -13.33 14.25 9.88
CA GLY A 48 -14.72 14.67 10.03
C GLY A 48 -15.50 14.70 8.70
N GLU A 49 -14.88 14.38 7.59
CA GLU A 49 -15.56 14.37 6.29
C GLU A 49 -16.50 13.17 6.16
N ALA A 50 -17.62 13.34 5.44
CA ALA A 50 -18.63 12.30 5.27
C ALA A 50 -18.10 11.04 4.54
N ASP A 51 -17.06 11.22 3.71
CA ASP A 51 -16.43 10.14 2.95
C ASP A 51 -15.28 9.45 3.70
N TYR A 52 -14.92 9.91 4.92
CA TYR A 52 -13.92 9.28 5.76
C TYR A 52 -14.48 8.04 6.44
N ASP A 53 -13.97 6.88 6.08
CA ASP A 53 -14.28 5.61 6.73
C ASP A 53 -12.96 4.93 7.16
N PRO A 54 -12.69 4.83 8.47
CA PRO A 54 -11.44 4.26 8.96
C PRO A 54 -11.31 2.75 8.68
N VAL A 55 -12.43 2.01 8.53
CA VAL A 55 -12.41 0.58 8.22
C VAL A 55 -12.07 0.37 6.75
N LEU A 56 -12.68 1.14 5.84
CA LEU A 56 -12.35 1.08 4.41
C LEU A 56 -10.92 1.58 4.15
N LEU A 57 -10.47 2.63 4.86
CA LEU A 57 -9.10 3.12 4.76
C LEU A 57 -8.10 2.05 5.22
N PHE A 58 -8.41 1.35 6.33
CA PHE A 58 -7.60 0.25 6.79
C PHE A 58 -7.54 -0.89 5.78
N ALA A 59 -8.71 -1.29 5.26
CA ALA A 59 -8.80 -2.34 4.25
C ALA A 59 -7.97 -1.98 3.00
N ALA A 60 -8.14 -0.77 2.47
CA ALA A 60 -7.40 -0.32 1.29
C ALA A 60 -5.88 -0.28 1.52
N THR A 61 -5.44 0.30 2.65
CA THR A 61 -4.01 0.46 2.94
C THR A 61 -3.33 -0.85 3.34
N VAL A 62 -4.01 -1.74 4.10
CA VAL A 62 -3.38 -2.99 4.54
C VAL A 62 -3.36 -4.05 3.45
N MET A 63 -4.24 -3.95 2.47
CA MET A 63 -4.33 -4.91 1.36
C MET A 63 -3.73 -4.39 0.03
N HIS A 64 -3.16 -3.18 -0.01
CA HIS A 64 -2.72 -2.59 -1.29
C HIS A 64 -1.62 -3.39 -2.01
N ASP A 65 -0.80 -4.11 -1.26
CA ASP A 65 0.32 -4.90 -1.77
C ASP A 65 0.06 -6.41 -1.80
N LEU A 66 -1.19 -6.88 -1.59
CA LEU A 66 -1.53 -8.31 -1.71
C LEU A 66 -1.08 -8.93 -3.03
N GLY A 67 -1.04 -8.14 -4.09
CA GLY A 67 -0.62 -8.59 -5.41
C GLY A 67 0.87 -8.92 -5.54
N VAL A 68 1.71 -8.62 -4.54
CA VAL A 68 3.09 -9.12 -4.47
C VAL A 68 3.23 -10.28 -3.48
N GLY A 69 2.13 -10.66 -2.82
CA GLY A 69 2.09 -11.76 -1.85
C GLY A 69 2.00 -13.15 -2.50
N SER A 70 1.98 -14.16 -1.64
CA SER A 70 2.00 -15.57 -2.06
C SER A 70 0.75 -16.05 -2.83
N ARG A 71 -0.37 -15.29 -2.76
CA ARG A 71 -1.61 -15.60 -3.49
C ARG A 71 -1.67 -15.01 -4.90
N ALA A 72 -0.79 -14.08 -5.22
CA ALA A 72 -0.75 -13.44 -6.52
C ALA A 72 -0.24 -14.39 -7.60
N ARG A 73 -0.90 -14.37 -8.77
CA ARG A 73 -0.65 -15.31 -9.87
C ARG A 73 0.32 -14.77 -10.92
N GLY A 74 0.53 -13.45 -10.98
CA GLY A 74 1.35 -12.79 -11.99
C GLY A 74 0.70 -12.78 -13.38
N GLN A 75 -0.61 -12.71 -13.44
CA GLN A 75 -1.39 -12.66 -14.68
C GLN A 75 -1.88 -11.25 -15.03
N GLN A 76 -1.77 -10.32 -14.07
CA GLN A 76 -2.07 -8.90 -14.19
C GLN A 76 -1.04 -8.10 -13.39
N ARG A 77 -1.06 -6.78 -13.52
CA ARG A 77 -0.29 -5.89 -12.65
C ARG A 77 -0.60 -6.22 -11.19
N PHE A 78 0.42 -6.12 -10.32
CA PHE A 78 0.25 -6.46 -8.90
C PHE A 78 -0.84 -5.60 -8.22
N GLU A 79 -0.99 -4.33 -8.63
CA GLU A 79 -2.01 -3.45 -8.10
C GLU A 79 -3.43 -3.97 -8.43
N VAL A 80 -3.61 -4.56 -9.61
CA VAL A 80 -4.89 -5.15 -10.04
C VAL A 80 -5.15 -6.47 -9.32
N GLU A 81 -4.16 -7.38 -9.28
CA GLU A 81 -4.33 -8.64 -8.55
C GLU A 81 -4.55 -8.41 -7.05
N GLY A 82 -3.88 -7.42 -6.46
CA GLY A 82 -4.09 -7.02 -5.06
C GLY A 82 -5.51 -6.51 -4.82
N ALA A 83 -6.01 -5.65 -5.73
CA ALA A 83 -7.37 -5.13 -5.67
C ALA A 83 -8.43 -6.24 -5.81
N ASP A 84 -8.21 -7.21 -6.70
CA ASP A 84 -9.11 -8.36 -6.89
C ASP A 84 -9.16 -9.24 -5.63
N LEU A 85 -8.00 -9.54 -5.02
CA LEU A 85 -7.92 -10.31 -3.76
C LEU A 85 -8.60 -9.57 -2.59
N ALA A 86 -8.47 -8.25 -2.52
CA ALA A 86 -9.15 -7.43 -1.52
C ALA A 86 -10.67 -7.44 -1.74
N ALA A 87 -11.13 -7.30 -2.99
CA ALA A 87 -12.55 -7.36 -3.34
C ALA A 87 -13.17 -8.72 -2.98
N GLU A 88 -12.48 -9.84 -3.27
CA GLU A 88 -12.93 -11.19 -2.87
C GLU A 88 -13.18 -11.27 -1.36
N LEU A 89 -12.26 -10.76 -0.54
CA LEU A 89 -12.41 -10.76 0.92
C LEU A 89 -13.59 -9.90 1.36
N LEU A 90 -13.71 -8.68 0.84
CA LEU A 90 -14.75 -7.73 1.22
C LEU A 90 -16.15 -8.25 0.86
N ILE A 91 -16.33 -8.83 -0.33
CA ILE A 91 -17.57 -9.46 -0.77
C ILE A 91 -17.94 -10.63 0.17
N ALA A 92 -16.98 -11.48 0.52
CA ALA A 92 -17.19 -12.60 1.43
C ALA A 92 -17.64 -12.15 2.84
N HIS A 93 -17.30 -10.92 3.24
CA HIS A 93 -17.71 -10.31 4.51
C HIS A 93 -18.96 -9.42 4.39
N GLY A 94 -19.65 -9.43 3.24
CA GLY A 94 -20.91 -8.72 3.05
C GLY A 94 -20.78 -7.20 2.93
N VAL A 95 -19.61 -6.69 2.57
CA VAL A 95 -19.39 -5.26 2.28
C VAL A 95 -20.20 -4.87 1.05
N SER A 96 -20.78 -3.66 1.05
CA SER A 96 -21.57 -3.16 -0.08
C SER A 96 -20.76 -3.11 -1.37
N THR A 97 -21.38 -3.37 -2.51
CA THR A 97 -20.71 -3.30 -3.83
C THR A 97 -20.04 -1.95 -4.05
N SER A 98 -20.69 -0.87 -3.62
CA SER A 98 -20.14 0.49 -3.74
C SER A 98 -18.83 0.65 -2.93
N ASP A 99 -18.76 0.09 -1.73
CA ASP A 99 -17.56 0.20 -0.90
C ASP A 99 -16.46 -0.75 -1.37
N VAL A 100 -16.84 -1.94 -1.88
CA VAL A 100 -15.89 -2.84 -2.56
C VAL A 100 -15.25 -2.13 -3.74
N ASP A 101 -16.03 -1.47 -4.60
CA ASP A 101 -15.53 -0.72 -5.77
C ASP A 101 -14.58 0.42 -5.35
N ARG A 102 -14.91 1.15 -4.27
CA ARG A 102 -14.06 2.22 -3.73
C ARG A 102 -12.71 1.68 -3.24
N VAL A 103 -12.70 0.58 -2.51
CA VAL A 103 -11.46 -0.06 -2.03
C VAL A 103 -10.66 -0.63 -3.20
N TRP A 104 -11.33 -1.32 -4.13
CA TRP A 104 -10.70 -1.83 -5.34
C TRP A 104 -10.00 -0.72 -6.13
N GLU A 105 -10.70 0.39 -6.40
CA GLU A 105 -10.13 1.53 -7.11
C GLU A 105 -8.93 2.11 -6.35
N ALA A 106 -9.05 2.36 -5.03
CA ALA A 106 -7.97 2.90 -4.22
C ALA A 106 -6.71 2.04 -4.31
N ILE A 107 -6.85 0.71 -4.25
CA ILE A 107 -5.74 -0.24 -4.40
C ILE A 107 -5.21 -0.22 -5.84
N ALA A 108 -6.07 -0.37 -6.85
CA ALA A 108 -5.64 -0.49 -8.24
C ALA A 108 -4.87 0.73 -8.76
N ILE A 109 -5.11 1.92 -8.19
CA ILE A 109 -4.48 3.17 -8.64
C ILE A 109 -3.48 3.77 -7.63
N HIS A 110 -3.17 3.08 -6.51
CA HIS A 110 -2.30 3.65 -5.46
C HIS A 110 -0.90 4.06 -5.98
N THR A 111 -0.41 3.43 -7.05
CA THR A 111 0.84 3.80 -7.71
C THR A 111 0.68 4.93 -8.74
N SER A 112 -0.55 5.31 -9.11
CA SER A 112 -0.85 6.22 -10.21
C SER A 112 -0.87 7.69 -9.75
N ALA A 113 0.32 8.31 -9.75
CA ALA A 113 0.51 9.72 -9.38
C ALA A 113 -0.36 10.66 -10.22
N GLY A 114 -1.00 11.63 -9.55
CA GLY A 114 -1.84 12.64 -10.18
C GLY A 114 -3.26 12.13 -10.50
N ILE A 115 -3.50 10.81 -10.43
CA ILE A 115 -4.82 10.20 -10.63
C ILE A 115 -5.44 9.86 -9.27
N ALA A 116 -4.77 9.07 -8.44
CA ALA A 116 -5.31 8.63 -7.15
C ALA A 116 -5.73 9.80 -6.27
N GLU A 117 -4.97 10.89 -6.27
CA GLU A 117 -5.25 12.10 -5.50
C GLU A 117 -6.55 12.81 -5.92
N ARG A 118 -7.15 12.41 -7.03
CA ARG A 118 -8.40 13.00 -7.59
C ARG A 118 -9.59 12.05 -7.59
N ARG A 119 -9.42 10.86 -7.00
CA ARG A 119 -10.43 9.80 -7.01
C ARG A 119 -11.14 9.62 -5.66
N GLY A 120 -11.28 10.72 -4.92
CA GLY A 120 -11.92 10.75 -3.61
C GLY A 120 -10.95 10.53 -2.45
N LEU A 121 -11.47 10.74 -1.25
CA LEU A 121 -10.66 10.77 -0.03
C LEU A 121 -9.98 9.43 0.25
N LEU A 122 -10.66 8.30 0.02
CA LEU A 122 -10.10 6.97 0.25
C LEU A 122 -8.87 6.71 -0.63
N ALA A 123 -8.97 6.96 -1.93
CA ALA A 123 -7.85 6.76 -2.86
C ALA A 123 -6.69 7.73 -2.58
N TYR A 124 -7.01 8.98 -2.24
CA TYR A 124 -6.04 9.99 -1.83
C TYR A 124 -5.25 9.53 -0.59
N LEU A 125 -5.94 9.21 0.50
CA LEU A 125 -5.29 8.83 1.76
C LEU A 125 -4.51 7.51 1.63
N THR A 126 -5.04 6.53 0.87
CA THR A 126 -4.32 5.28 0.58
C THR A 126 -2.99 5.58 -0.11
N ARG A 127 -3.00 6.35 -1.19
CA ARG A 127 -1.80 6.72 -1.92
C ARG A 127 -0.81 7.53 -1.08
N GLU A 128 -1.30 8.54 -0.35
CA GLU A 128 -0.42 9.40 0.44
C GLU A 128 0.18 8.65 1.63
N GLY A 129 -0.60 7.79 2.31
CA GLY A 129 -0.09 6.92 3.36
C GLY A 129 1.06 6.02 2.87
N VAL A 130 0.89 5.39 1.71
CA VAL A 130 1.96 4.63 1.02
C VAL A 130 3.15 5.56 0.72
N GLY A 131 2.89 6.74 0.15
CA GLY A 131 3.94 7.70 -0.20
C GLY A 131 4.74 8.21 0.99
N ILE A 132 4.09 8.42 2.15
CA ILE A 132 4.75 8.82 3.39
C ILE A 132 5.73 7.73 3.85
N ASP A 133 5.39 6.46 3.72
CA ASP A 133 6.30 5.37 4.08
C ASP A 133 7.54 5.31 3.15
N PHE A 134 7.49 5.92 1.98
CA PHE A 134 8.67 6.17 1.12
C PHE A 134 9.37 7.50 1.40
N GLY A 135 8.91 8.27 2.40
CA GLY A 135 9.53 9.54 2.82
C GLY A 135 8.90 10.79 2.20
N ARG A 136 7.86 10.66 1.36
CA ARG A 136 7.10 11.82 0.88
C ARG A 136 6.38 12.47 2.05
N GLN A 137 6.30 13.80 2.09
CA GLN A 137 5.61 14.53 3.15
C GLN A 137 5.99 14.12 4.60
N ALA A 138 7.15 13.48 4.81
CA ALA A 138 7.59 12.95 6.09
C ALA A 138 7.46 13.94 7.26
N LYS A 139 7.59 15.23 7.00
CA LYS A 139 7.50 16.29 8.01
C LYS A 139 6.18 16.29 8.78
N VAL A 140 5.08 15.85 8.16
CA VAL A 140 3.75 15.80 8.79
C VAL A 140 3.70 14.80 9.95
N VAL A 141 4.49 13.72 9.85
CA VAL A 141 4.41 12.57 10.76
C VAL A 141 5.68 12.31 11.57
N LEU A 142 6.70 13.18 11.49
CA LEU A 142 8.01 12.98 12.13
C LEU A 142 7.91 12.67 13.63
N ASN A 143 7.00 13.30 14.35
CA ASN A 143 6.82 13.10 15.80
C ASN A 143 6.31 11.68 16.16
N HIS A 144 5.85 10.91 15.18
CA HIS A 144 5.32 9.57 15.38
C HIS A 144 6.24 8.47 14.84
N GLN A 145 7.27 8.85 14.07
CA GLN A 145 8.15 7.93 13.37
C GLN A 145 8.77 6.87 14.27
N GLU A 146 9.46 7.30 15.33
CA GLU A 146 10.19 6.38 16.22
C GLU A 146 9.25 5.31 16.81
N ALA A 147 8.10 5.73 17.31
CA ALA A 147 7.13 4.83 17.91
C ALA A 147 6.53 3.85 16.87
N ILE A 148 6.20 4.30 15.67
CA ILE A 148 5.64 3.46 14.61
C ILE A 148 6.68 2.47 14.09
N HIS A 149 7.92 2.92 13.84
CA HIS A 149 8.99 2.04 13.38
C HIS A 149 9.45 1.02 14.45
N ALA A 150 9.29 1.34 15.74
CA ALA A 150 9.54 0.38 16.81
C ALA A 150 8.54 -0.78 16.82
N HIS A 151 7.24 -0.50 16.52
CA HIS A 151 6.19 -1.51 16.45
C HIS A 151 6.16 -2.27 15.12
N TYR A 152 6.42 -1.57 14.02
CA TYR A 152 6.43 -2.10 12.66
C TYR A 152 7.77 -1.76 11.99
N PRO A 153 8.85 -2.51 12.31
CA PRO A 153 10.18 -2.24 11.76
C PRO A 153 10.21 -2.28 10.24
N ARG A 154 11.04 -1.43 9.64
CA ARG A 154 11.13 -1.31 8.18
C ARG A 154 11.70 -2.55 7.50
N LEU A 155 12.72 -3.17 8.05
CA LEU A 155 13.30 -4.44 7.55
C LEU A 155 13.77 -4.35 6.09
N ALA A 156 14.50 -3.29 5.75
CA ALA A 156 14.91 -2.98 4.37
C ALA A 156 13.71 -2.97 3.40
N MET A 157 12.65 -2.24 3.78
CA MET A 157 11.34 -2.30 3.15
C MET A 157 11.40 -2.03 1.65
N VAL A 158 12.06 -0.97 1.22
CA VAL A 158 12.06 -0.59 -0.20
C VAL A 158 12.68 -1.68 -1.06
N ARG A 159 13.81 -2.23 -0.64
CA ARG A 159 14.46 -3.34 -1.35
C ARG A 159 13.57 -4.58 -1.38
N SER A 160 13.00 -4.95 -0.24
CA SER A 160 12.12 -6.12 -0.12
C SER A 160 10.89 -6.01 -1.02
N LEU A 161 10.26 -4.83 -1.05
CA LEU A 161 9.09 -4.57 -1.89
C LEU A 161 9.45 -4.55 -3.39
N VAL A 162 10.54 -3.87 -3.76
CA VAL A 162 11.01 -3.84 -5.16
C VAL A 162 11.34 -5.25 -5.65
N ASP A 163 12.01 -6.07 -4.83
CA ASP A 163 12.30 -7.47 -5.18
C ASP A 163 11.01 -8.26 -5.42
N ALA A 164 9.99 -8.10 -4.56
CA ALA A 164 8.70 -8.77 -4.71
C ALA A 164 7.93 -8.29 -5.97
N ILE A 165 7.92 -6.97 -6.25
CA ILE A 165 7.29 -6.42 -7.47
C ILE A 165 8.02 -6.94 -8.72
N VAL A 166 9.34 -6.94 -8.73
CA VAL A 166 10.14 -7.41 -9.88
C VAL A 166 9.94 -8.91 -10.12
N GLU A 167 9.87 -9.71 -9.06
CA GLU A 167 9.55 -11.14 -9.14
C GLU A 167 8.16 -11.35 -9.76
N HIS A 168 7.14 -10.66 -9.24
CA HIS A 168 5.78 -10.71 -9.78
C HIS A 168 5.74 -10.28 -11.25
N ALA A 169 6.33 -9.13 -11.58
CA ALA A 169 6.41 -8.57 -12.92
C ALA A 169 7.11 -9.49 -13.93
N GLY A 170 8.04 -10.30 -13.46
CA GLY A 170 8.76 -11.28 -14.29
C GLY A 170 7.92 -12.49 -14.73
N ARG A 171 6.71 -12.68 -14.17
CA ARG A 171 5.89 -13.88 -14.41
C ARG A 171 5.15 -13.86 -15.75
N SER A 172 4.74 -12.67 -16.23
CA SER A 172 4.08 -12.52 -17.54
C SER A 172 4.19 -11.09 -18.09
N ASP A 173 3.94 -10.92 -19.39
CA ASP A 173 3.88 -9.59 -20.01
C ASP A 173 2.72 -8.73 -19.46
N ALA A 174 1.62 -9.38 -19.06
CA ALA A 174 0.48 -8.69 -18.47
C ALA A 174 0.76 -8.19 -17.04
N ALA A 175 1.68 -8.83 -16.31
CA ALA A 175 2.13 -8.38 -15.00
C ALA A 175 3.07 -7.15 -15.09
N ALA A 176 3.70 -6.94 -16.23
CA ALA A 176 4.67 -5.86 -16.44
C ALA A 176 4.42 -5.05 -17.74
N PRO A 177 3.21 -4.51 -17.95
CA PRO A 177 2.96 -3.70 -19.15
C PRO A 177 3.87 -2.48 -19.18
N ARG A 178 4.24 -2.03 -20.38
CA ARG A 178 5.06 -0.83 -20.57
C ARG A 178 4.36 0.39 -19.92
N TYR A 179 5.16 1.30 -19.42
CA TYR A 179 4.70 2.55 -18.76
C TYR A 179 3.89 2.33 -17.47
N SER A 180 4.07 1.17 -16.83
CA SER A 180 3.57 0.90 -15.49
C SER A 180 4.73 0.80 -14.49
N ILE A 181 4.43 0.99 -13.20
CA ILE A 181 5.45 0.83 -12.15
C ILE A 181 6.10 -0.56 -12.19
N PRO A 182 5.36 -1.69 -12.23
CA PRO A 182 6.01 -3.00 -12.30
C PRO A 182 6.84 -3.17 -13.57
N GLY A 183 6.39 -2.66 -14.71
CA GLY A 183 7.15 -2.73 -15.97
C GLY A 183 8.44 -1.91 -15.93
N GLU A 184 8.41 -0.72 -15.34
CA GLU A 184 9.59 0.14 -15.19
C GLU A 184 10.60 -0.46 -14.20
N LEU A 185 10.15 -0.93 -13.03
CA LEU A 185 11.03 -1.55 -12.03
C LEU A 185 11.70 -2.82 -12.59
N LEU A 186 10.96 -3.66 -13.31
CA LEU A 186 11.52 -4.83 -13.98
C LEU A 186 12.57 -4.44 -15.02
N HIS A 187 12.29 -3.41 -15.82
CA HIS A 187 13.22 -2.90 -16.82
C HIS A 187 14.50 -2.36 -16.17
N GLU A 188 14.39 -1.48 -15.19
CA GLU A 188 15.53 -0.90 -14.48
C GLU A 188 16.39 -1.98 -13.79
N ARG A 189 15.75 -2.95 -13.13
CA ARG A 189 16.44 -4.08 -12.47
C ARG A 189 17.22 -4.91 -13.48
N ARG A 190 16.66 -5.21 -14.66
CA ARG A 190 17.35 -5.96 -15.72
C ARG A 190 18.50 -5.20 -16.35
N GLN A 191 18.37 -3.87 -16.51
CA GLN A 191 19.38 -3.04 -17.16
C GLN A 191 20.52 -2.64 -16.22
N HIS A 192 20.22 -2.36 -14.95
CA HIS A 192 21.17 -1.70 -14.04
C HIS A 192 21.42 -2.49 -12.75
N GLY A 193 20.68 -3.56 -12.48
CA GLY A 193 20.76 -4.34 -11.24
C GLY A 193 20.14 -3.64 -10.01
N VAL A 194 19.85 -2.35 -10.11
CA VAL A 194 19.25 -1.51 -9.07
C VAL A 194 18.25 -0.56 -9.69
N THR A 195 17.16 -0.27 -8.99
CA THR A 195 16.12 0.65 -9.46
C THR A 195 16.31 2.06 -8.92
N ARG A 196 15.72 3.07 -9.58
CA ARG A 196 15.70 4.46 -9.07
C ARG A 196 14.95 4.57 -7.75
N MET A 197 13.95 3.71 -7.53
CA MET A 197 13.21 3.65 -6.26
C MET A 197 14.14 3.24 -5.11
N GLU A 198 14.99 2.24 -5.30
CA GLU A 198 16.00 1.84 -4.30
C GLU A 198 17.06 2.94 -4.08
N GLN A 199 17.50 3.61 -5.15
CA GLN A 199 18.43 4.73 -5.03
C GLN A 199 17.83 5.91 -4.26
N ALA A 200 16.56 6.22 -4.49
CA ALA A 200 15.83 7.27 -3.78
C ALA A 200 15.63 6.91 -2.29
N ALA A 201 15.41 5.63 -1.98
CA ALA A 201 15.28 5.16 -0.61
C ALA A 201 16.53 5.44 0.24
N ALA A 202 17.72 5.33 -0.34
CA ALA A 202 18.96 5.64 0.34
C ALA A 202 19.07 7.13 0.77
N GLN A 203 18.23 7.99 0.21
CA GLN A 203 18.12 9.42 0.56
C GLN A 203 16.86 9.72 1.37
N SER A 204 16.06 8.71 1.70
CA SER A 204 14.83 8.84 2.45
C SER A 204 15.11 9.29 3.89
N PRO A 205 14.27 10.14 4.49
CA PRO A 205 14.39 10.50 5.91
C PRO A 205 14.19 9.31 6.86
N TRP A 206 13.72 8.16 6.36
CA TRP A 206 13.43 6.98 7.17
C TRP A 206 14.61 6.05 7.41
N ALA A 207 15.71 6.18 6.67
CA ALA A 207 16.89 5.30 6.71
C ALA A 207 16.50 3.81 6.67
N ASP A 208 16.53 3.20 5.52
CA ASP A 208 16.23 1.76 5.35
C ASP A 208 17.41 0.86 5.74
#